data_606c4cb4b5a6f52f8f1b7479f7f9afa8
#
_entry.id   606c4cb4b5a6f52f8f1b7479f7f9afa8
#
_cell.length_a   1.000
_cell.length_b   1.000
_cell.length_c   1.000
_cell.angle_alpha   90.00
_cell.angle_beta   90.00
_cell.angle_gamma   90.00
#
_symmetry.space_group_name_H-M   'P 1'
#
loop_
_entity.id
_entity.type
_entity.pdbx_description
1 polymer ?
#
loop_
_entity_poly.entity_id
_entity_poly.type
_entity_poly.pdbx_seq_one_letter_code
_entity_poly.pdbx_strand_id
1 'polypeptide(L)'
;MRAIRCLMQRRSRGWLTVSTCAVALTAWLQPATAHHSFAPALTEDGEEVIEIFEGSIEIYRLLNPHTALIVNATNENGVVEDWLIELSSLASLVREGWTDDSLSAGDTVTMAVLRSHAPNRGRLRAVLVHGAADDDAGRLLVAYGIRGDTPIMRRLWSGYQSVATSIHV
;
A
#
# COMPACT_ATOMS: atom_id res chain seq x y z
N MET A 1 -72.30 31.43 -32.47
CA MET A 1 -71.28 30.44 -32.85
C MET A 1 -69.90 31.00 -32.58
N ARG A 2 -69.41 31.02 -31.36
CA ARG A 2 -67.99 31.33 -30.99
C ARG A 2 -67.78 30.88 -29.57
N ALA A 3 -67.25 29.65 -29.37
CA ALA A 3 -66.60 29.25 -28.15
C ALA A 3 -66.23 27.76 -28.21
N ILE A 4 -65.24 27.35 -28.98
CA ILE A 4 -64.48 26.10 -28.79
C ILE A 4 -63.13 26.30 -29.50
N ARG A 5 -62.22 27.00 -28.89
CA ARG A 5 -60.80 26.98 -29.28
C ARG A 5 -59.92 27.56 -28.14
N CYS A 6 -59.92 26.95 -27.00
CA CYS A 6 -58.92 27.33 -25.99
C CYS A 6 -58.75 26.26 -24.92
N LEU A 7 -58.43 25.01 -25.31
CA LEU A 7 -58.15 23.97 -24.29
C LEU A 7 -57.17 22.88 -24.79
N MET A 8 -56.25 23.24 -25.69
CA MET A 8 -55.32 22.20 -26.19
C MET A 8 -53.85 22.65 -26.27
N GLN A 9 -53.40 23.54 -25.44
CA GLN A 9 -52.02 24.03 -25.50
C GLN A 9 -51.27 24.11 -24.15
N ARG A 10 -51.65 23.32 -23.16
CA ARG A 10 -50.98 23.30 -21.85
C ARG A 10 -50.39 21.96 -21.43
N ARG A 11 -50.28 20.93 -22.26
CA ARG A 11 -49.75 19.61 -21.85
C ARG A 11 -48.35 19.27 -22.32
N SER A 12 -47.68 20.04 -23.15
CA SER A 12 -46.36 19.66 -23.70
C SER A 12 -45.14 20.22 -22.95
N ARG A 13 -45.33 21.19 -22.03
CA ARG A 13 -44.20 21.78 -21.29
C ARG A 13 -43.76 21.01 -20.04
N GLY A 14 -44.61 20.15 -19.46
CA GLY A 14 -44.29 19.38 -18.26
C GLY A 14 -43.41 18.14 -18.52
N TRP A 15 -43.50 17.58 -19.71
CA TRP A 15 -42.76 16.33 -20.00
C TRP A 15 -41.30 16.58 -20.36
N LEU A 16 -40.98 17.73 -20.94
CA LEU A 16 -39.58 18.09 -21.26
C LEU A 16 -38.75 18.41 -20.00
N THR A 17 -39.35 18.99 -18.98
CA THR A 17 -38.64 19.30 -17.73
C THR A 17 -38.34 18.05 -16.89
N VAL A 18 -39.23 17.06 -16.85
CA VAL A 18 -39.03 15.82 -16.13
C VAL A 18 -37.94 14.99 -16.80
N SER A 19 -37.90 14.94 -18.14
CA SER A 19 -36.87 14.20 -18.88
C SER A 19 -35.46 14.78 -18.71
N THR A 20 -35.35 16.12 -18.64
CA THR A 20 -34.05 16.81 -18.44
C THR A 20 -33.48 16.57 -17.03
N CYS A 21 -34.35 16.56 -16.00
CA CYS A 21 -33.93 16.26 -14.64
C CYS A 21 -33.47 14.78 -14.48
N ALA A 22 -34.13 13.83 -15.13
CA ALA A 22 -33.75 12.42 -15.07
C ALA A 22 -32.37 12.16 -15.70
N VAL A 23 -32.05 12.80 -16.83
CA VAL A 23 -30.74 12.70 -17.47
C VAL A 23 -29.64 13.38 -16.64
N ALA A 24 -29.93 14.48 -15.98
CA ALA A 24 -28.97 15.15 -15.10
C ALA A 24 -28.64 14.31 -13.86
N LEU A 25 -29.61 13.60 -13.27
CA LEU A 25 -29.35 12.72 -12.13
C LEU A 25 -28.50 11.50 -12.48
N THR A 26 -28.64 10.94 -13.68
CA THR A 26 -27.83 9.79 -14.11
C THR A 26 -26.37 10.16 -14.42
N ALA A 27 -26.10 11.39 -14.81
CA ALA A 27 -24.74 11.90 -15.05
C ALA A 27 -23.89 12.03 -13.74
N TRP A 28 -24.51 12.08 -12.56
CA TRP A 28 -23.84 12.17 -11.26
C TRP A 28 -23.56 10.79 -10.62
N LEU A 29 -24.09 9.71 -11.17
CA LEU A 29 -23.83 8.33 -10.74
C LEU A 29 -22.65 7.72 -11.50
N GLN A 30 -21.56 8.45 -11.64
CA GLN A 30 -20.30 7.86 -12.07
C GLN A 30 -19.82 6.92 -10.95
N PRO A 31 -19.58 5.62 -11.21
CA PRO A 31 -18.95 4.78 -10.23
C PRO A 31 -17.58 5.39 -9.94
N ALA A 32 -17.38 5.86 -8.71
CA ALA A 32 -16.05 6.20 -8.23
C ALA A 32 -15.26 4.89 -8.19
N THR A 33 -14.51 4.61 -9.25
CA THR A 33 -13.52 3.53 -9.23
C THR A 33 -12.44 3.97 -8.25
N ALA A 34 -12.56 3.54 -7.01
CA ALA A 34 -11.50 3.65 -6.04
C ALA A 34 -10.36 2.74 -6.49
N HIS A 35 -9.37 3.29 -7.18
CA HIS A 35 -8.19 2.58 -7.66
C HIS A 35 -7.20 2.33 -6.52
N HIS A 36 -7.57 1.53 -5.53
CA HIS A 36 -6.66 1.08 -4.48
C HIS A 36 -6.96 -0.36 -4.07
N SER A 37 -6.98 -1.27 -5.01
CA SER A 37 -6.88 -2.68 -4.68
C SER A 37 -5.43 -3.10 -4.86
N PHE A 38 -4.69 -3.18 -3.77
CA PHE A 38 -3.47 -3.97 -3.76
C PHE A 38 -3.86 -5.41 -4.13
N ALA A 39 -3.33 -5.92 -5.23
CA ALA A 39 -3.54 -7.29 -5.67
C ALA A 39 -2.30 -8.10 -5.27
N PRO A 40 -2.39 -8.99 -4.26
CA PRO A 40 -1.27 -9.84 -3.86
C PRO A 40 -0.92 -10.83 -4.97
N ALA A 41 0.36 -11.14 -5.11
CA ALA A 41 0.80 -12.31 -5.84
C ALA A 41 0.44 -13.56 -5.02
N LEU A 42 -0.07 -14.58 -5.69
CA LEU A 42 -0.44 -15.85 -5.07
C LEU A 42 0.42 -16.97 -5.62
N THR A 43 0.67 -17.99 -4.80
CA THR A 43 1.23 -19.26 -5.23
C THR A 43 0.21 -20.04 -6.08
N GLU A 44 0.62 -21.16 -6.67
CA GLU A 44 -0.28 -22.06 -7.40
C GLU A 44 -1.42 -22.60 -6.52
N ASP A 45 -1.18 -22.75 -5.23
CA ASP A 45 -2.16 -23.19 -4.24
C ASP A 45 -3.05 -22.04 -3.70
N GLY A 46 -2.85 -20.81 -4.20
CA GLY A 46 -3.63 -19.64 -3.82
C GLY A 46 -3.19 -18.95 -2.52
N GLU A 47 -2.02 -19.27 -2.00
CA GLU A 47 -1.46 -18.61 -0.81
C GLU A 47 -0.75 -17.30 -1.17
N GLU A 48 -0.74 -16.34 -0.25
CA GLU A 48 -0.02 -15.07 -0.40
C GLU A 48 1.50 -15.28 -0.45
N VAL A 49 2.15 -14.70 -1.45
CA VAL A 49 3.61 -14.76 -1.58
C VAL A 49 4.26 -13.72 -0.68
N ILE A 50 4.95 -14.17 0.35
CA ILE A 50 5.78 -13.32 1.22
C ILE A 50 7.24 -13.47 0.81
N GLU A 51 7.84 -12.35 0.44
CA GLU A 51 9.26 -12.24 0.13
C GLU A 51 10.00 -11.58 1.28
N ILE A 52 11.19 -12.08 1.58
CA ILE A 52 12.10 -11.48 2.57
C ILE A 52 13.38 -11.14 1.85
N PHE A 53 13.75 -9.87 1.90
CA PHE A 53 14.96 -9.36 1.26
C PHE A 53 15.59 -8.22 2.09
N GLU A 54 16.84 -7.94 1.79
CA GLU A 54 17.60 -6.81 2.34
C GLU A 54 17.64 -5.65 1.36
N GLY A 55 17.68 -4.45 1.90
CA GLY A 55 17.79 -3.25 1.10
C GLY A 55 18.15 -2.02 1.91
N SER A 56 18.29 -0.90 1.23
CA SER A 56 18.49 0.42 1.84
C SER A 56 17.29 1.30 1.56
N ILE A 57 16.80 1.99 2.58
CA ILE A 57 15.72 2.98 2.43
C ILE A 57 16.22 4.14 1.58
N GLU A 58 15.56 4.40 0.46
CA GLU A 58 15.80 5.60 -0.33
C GLU A 58 14.85 6.72 0.09
N ILE A 59 13.55 6.39 0.17
CA ILE A 59 12.51 7.35 0.54
C ILE A 59 11.55 6.74 1.56
N TYR A 60 11.33 7.43 2.66
CA TYR A 60 10.23 7.19 3.60
C TYR A 60 9.41 8.46 3.77
N ARG A 61 8.09 8.35 3.62
CA ARG A 61 7.17 9.46 3.87
C ARG A 61 5.88 8.95 4.48
N LEU A 62 5.58 9.44 5.68
CA LEU A 62 4.35 9.12 6.40
C LEU A 62 3.21 10.01 5.88
N LEU A 63 2.42 9.53 4.93
CA LEU A 63 1.41 10.29 4.19
C LEU A 63 0.03 9.62 4.21
N ASN A 64 -1.02 10.42 4.01
CA ASN A 64 -2.36 9.94 3.70
C ASN A 64 -2.58 9.88 2.17
N PRO A 65 -3.41 8.95 1.67
CA PRO A 65 -4.12 7.90 2.40
C PRO A 65 -3.25 6.69 2.75
N HIS A 66 -2.14 6.48 2.06
CA HIS A 66 -1.21 5.37 2.27
C HIS A 66 0.22 5.88 2.28
N THR A 67 0.93 5.45 3.29
CA THR A 67 2.38 5.61 3.36
C THR A 67 3.04 4.67 2.36
N ALA A 68 4.13 5.11 1.76
CA ALA A 68 4.94 4.29 0.87
C ALA A 68 6.43 4.48 1.16
N LEU A 69 7.20 3.42 0.88
CA LEU A 69 8.65 3.40 0.90
C LEU A 69 9.17 3.21 -0.52
N ILE A 70 10.33 3.81 -0.83
CA ILE A 70 11.19 3.35 -1.91
C ILE A 70 12.43 2.74 -1.28
N VAL A 71 12.74 1.51 -1.69
CA VAL A 71 13.83 0.71 -1.15
C VAL A 71 14.68 0.20 -2.30
N ASN A 72 15.98 0.45 -2.24
CA ASN A 72 16.93 -0.13 -3.16
C ASN A 72 17.31 -1.52 -2.65
N ALA A 73 17.02 -2.55 -3.41
CA ALA A 73 17.39 -3.93 -3.12
C ALA A 73 18.20 -4.54 -4.27
N THR A 74 19.17 -5.37 -3.93
CA THR A 74 19.97 -6.08 -4.94
C THR A 74 19.32 -7.42 -5.24
N ASN A 75 19.00 -7.66 -6.50
CA ASN A 75 18.44 -8.94 -6.93
C ASN A 75 19.50 -10.06 -7.02
N GLU A 76 19.08 -11.28 -7.33
CA GLU A 76 19.95 -12.46 -7.44
C GLU A 76 21.04 -12.31 -8.51
N ASN A 77 20.87 -11.43 -9.49
CA ASN A 77 21.84 -11.13 -10.54
C ASN A 77 22.82 -10.00 -10.16
N GLY A 78 22.76 -9.48 -8.94
CA GLY A 78 23.58 -8.38 -8.46
C GLY A 78 23.15 -7.00 -8.99
N VAL A 79 21.94 -6.87 -9.55
CA VAL A 79 21.40 -5.60 -10.05
C VAL A 79 20.60 -4.95 -8.93
N VAL A 80 20.86 -3.66 -8.69
CA VAL A 80 20.06 -2.84 -7.77
C VAL A 80 18.76 -2.45 -8.44
N GLU A 81 17.65 -2.70 -7.74
CA GLU A 81 16.29 -2.42 -8.20
C GLU A 81 15.53 -1.60 -7.14
N ASP A 82 14.73 -0.65 -7.61
CA ASP A 82 13.87 0.14 -6.75
C ASP A 82 12.56 -0.61 -6.48
N TRP A 83 12.28 -0.85 -5.22
CA TRP A 83 11.03 -1.43 -4.76
C TRP A 83 10.09 -0.37 -4.20
N LEU A 84 8.86 -0.31 -4.72
CA LEU A 84 7.78 0.48 -4.14
C LEU A 84 7.00 -0.37 -3.15
N ILE A 85 7.13 -0.05 -1.87
CA ILE A 85 6.50 -0.78 -0.78
C ILE A 85 5.39 0.07 -0.16
N GLU A 86 4.15 -0.39 -0.28
CA GLU A 86 3.01 0.25 0.38
C GLU A 86 2.93 -0.18 1.84
N LEU A 87 2.58 0.75 2.72
CA LEU A 87 2.30 0.51 4.12
C LEU A 87 0.79 0.63 4.39
N SER A 88 0.40 0.44 5.64
CA SER A 88 -0.97 0.69 6.11
C SER A 88 -1.32 2.18 6.05
N SER A 89 -2.58 2.50 6.36
CA SER A 89 -3.01 3.90 6.51
C SER A 89 -2.21 4.60 7.61
N LEU A 90 -2.01 5.91 7.45
CA LEU A 90 -1.34 6.74 8.47
C LEU A 90 -1.91 6.50 9.88
N ALA A 91 -3.24 6.48 10.02
CA ALA A 91 -3.88 6.28 11.32
C ALA A 91 -3.57 4.89 11.94
N SER A 92 -3.38 3.86 11.11
CA SER A 92 -2.99 2.53 11.59
C SER A 92 -1.52 2.51 12.03
N LEU A 93 -0.64 3.09 11.23
CA LEU A 93 0.79 3.16 11.53
C LEU A 93 1.07 3.93 12.82
N VAL A 94 0.43 5.09 13.01
CA VAL A 94 0.58 5.88 14.24
C VAL A 94 0.13 5.09 15.48
N ARG A 95 -0.96 4.29 15.38
CA ARG A 95 -1.37 3.40 16.48
C ARG A 95 -0.38 2.28 16.78
N GLU A 96 0.38 1.84 15.79
CA GLU A 96 1.46 0.85 15.94
C GLU A 96 2.81 1.50 16.36
N GLY A 97 2.81 2.81 16.61
CA GLY A 97 3.99 3.56 17.10
C GLY A 97 4.90 4.11 16.01
N TRP A 98 4.45 4.13 14.75
CA TRP A 98 5.22 4.74 13.66
C TRP A 98 5.18 6.26 13.73
N THR A 99 6.32 6.89 13.45
CA THR A 99 6.54 8.34 13.39
C THR A 99 7.31 8.69 12.11
N ASP A 100 7.47 9.98 11.83
CA ASP A 100 8.31 10.46 10.74
C ASP A 100 9.77 10.02 10.86
N ASP A 101 10.23 9.75 12.11
CA ASP A 101 11.58 9.29 12.43
C ASP A 101 11.70 7.75 12.52
N SER A 102 10.64 7.01 12.14
CA SER A 102 10.67 5.55 12.20
C SER A 102 11.64 4.93 11.23
N LEU A 103 11.86 5.56 10.09
CA LEU A 103 12.86 5.17 9.08
C LEU A 103 13.53 6.43 8.54
N SER A 104 14.76 6.30 8.11
CA SER A 104 15.54 7.36 7.48
C SER A 104 16.15 6.89 6.16
N ALA A 105 16.36 7.82 5.22
CA ALA A 105 17.10 7.51 4.01
C ALA A 105 18.52 7.03 4.38
N GLY A 106 18.94 5.93 3.78
CA GLY A 106 20.21 5.28 4.08
C GLY A 106 20.13 4.17 5.12
N ASP A 107 19.00 4.00 5.86
CA ASP A 107 18.83 2.88 6.77
C ASP A 107 18.95 1.56 5.99
N THR A 108 19.78 0.64 6.50
CA THR A 108 19.82 -0.74 6.03
C THR A 108 18.73 -1.53 6.75
N VAL A 109 17.96 -2.29 5.98
CA VAL A 109 16.79 -3.00 6.49
C VAL A 109 16.68 -4.41 5.93
N THR A 110 16.11 -5.31 6.73
CA THR A 110 15.55 -6.58 6.24
C THR A 110 14.03 -6.50 6.32
N MET A 111 13.36 -6.78 5.22
CA MET A 111 11.91 -6.58 5.08
C MET A 111 11.19 -7.89 4.78
N ALA A 112 10.00 -8.06 5.37
CA ALA A 112 9.02 -9.04 4.94
C ALA A 112 7.91 -8.31 4.17
N VAL A 113 7.74 -8.65 2.92
CA VAL A 113 6.87 -7.97 1.98
C VAL A 113 5.90 -8.95 1.34
N LEU A 114 4.62 -8.66 1.42
CA LEU A 114 3.60 -9.33 0.60
C LEU A 114 3.76 -8.83 -0.84
N ARG A 115 4.15 -9.70 -1.75
CA ARG A 115 4.35 -9.32 -3.16
C ARG A 115 3.04 -8.90 -3.84
N SER A 116 3.15 -7.94 -4.73
CA SER A 116 2.13 -7.63 -5.72
C SER A 116 2.35 -8.43 -7.01
N HIS A 117 1.34 -8.54 -7.85
CA HIS A 117 1.48 -9.03 -9.22
C HIS A 117 2.40 -8.14 -10.09
N ALA A 118 2.46 -6.84 -9.77
CA ALA A 118 3.39 -5.94 -10.44
C ALA A 118 4.83 -6.18 -9.95
N PRO A 119 5.83 -6.14 -10.84
CA PRO A 119 7.22 -6.32 -10.45
C PRO A 119 7.66 -5.21 -9.47
N ASN A 120 8.56 -5.55 -8.56
CA ASN A 120 9.19 -4.64 -7.59
C ASN A 120 8.16 -3.80 -6.81
N ARG A 121 7.03 -4.43 -6.47
CA ARG A 121 5.97 -3.83 -5.66
C ARG A 121 5.46 -4.80 -4.62
N GLY A 122 5.13 -4.26 -3.45
CA GLY A 122 4.56 -5.05 -2.39
C GLY A 122 3.94 -4.23 -1.28
N ARG A 123 3.44 -4.92 -0.27
CA ARG A 123 2.92 -4.32 0.96
C ARG A 123 3.75 -4.79 2.14
N LEU A 124 4.24 -3.84 2.93
CA LEU A 124 5.06 -4.13 4.10
C LEU A 124 4.27 -4.94 5.14
N ARG A 125 4.85 -6.03 5.59
CA ARG A 125 4.38 -6.79 6.77
C ARG A 125 5.18 -6.40 8.00
N ALA A 126 6.51 -6.44 7.89
CA ALA A 126 7.43 -6.04 8.96
C ALA A 126 8.76 -5.60 8.36
N VAL A 127 9.48 -4.75 9.07
CA VAL A 127 10.82 -4.32 8.75
C VAL A 127 11.70 -4.37 10.00
N LEU A 128 12.87 -4.96 9.87
CA LEU A 128 13.93 -4.93 10.85
C LEU A 128 14.95 -3.91 10.36
N VAL A 129 15.06 -2.80 11.07
CA VAL A 129 16.09 -1.78 10.84
C VAL A 129 17.37 -2.26 11.50
N HIS A 130 18.46 -2.35 10.73
CA HIS A 130 19.74 -2.77 11.26
C HIS A 130 20.27 -1.68 12.21
N GLY A 131 20.86 -2.10 13.33
CA GLY A 131 21.49 -1.18 14.28
C GLY A 131 22.70 -0.46 13.65
N ALA A 132 23.06 0.70 14.18
CA ALA A 132 24.38 1.28 13.94
C ALA A 132 25.44 0.30 14.47
N ALA A 133 26.66 0.37 13.94
CA ALA A 133 27.75 -0.58 14.22
C ALA A 133 28.03 -0.84 15.72
N ASP A 134 27.54 0.04 16.60
CA ASP A 134 27.69 -0.06 18.06
C ASP A 134 26.45 -0.61 18.80
N ASP A 135 25.36 -0.89 18.08
CA ASP A 135 24.10 -1.40 18.63
C ASP A 135 23.61 -2.60 17.82
N ASP A 136 24.04 -3.80 18.21
CA ASP A 136 23.68 -5.08 17.56
C ASP A 136 22.18 -5.43 17.67
N ALA A 137 21.38 -4.61 18.36
CA ALA A 137 20.02 -4.98 18.73
C ALA A 137 18.97 -4.64 17.66
N GLY A 138 19.28 -4.18 16.50
CA GLY A 138 18.30 -3.88 15.43
C GLY A 138 16.89 -3.51 15.91
N ARG A 139 16.18 -2.66 15.22
CA ARG A 139 14.83 -2.22 15.61
C ARG A 139 13.76 -2.81 14.70
N LEU A 140 12.87 -3.62 15.30
CA LEU A 140 11.75 -4.21 14.58
C LEU A 140 10.53 -3.30 14.56
N LEU A 141 10.01 -3.05 13.37
CA LEU A 141 8.76 -2.34 13.16
C LEU A 141 7.77 -3.24 12.41
N VAL A 142 6.52 -3.27 12.87
CA VAL A 142 5.45 -4.06 12.26
C VAL A 142 4.43 -3.12 11.60
N ALA A 143 4.11 -3.36 10.34
CA ALA A 143 3.23 -2.49 9.59
C ALA A 143 1.82 -3.05 9.38
N TYR A 144 1.63 -4.38 9.42
CA TYR A 144 0.33 -4.99 9.19
C TYR A 144 0.22 -6.43 9.70
N GLY A 145 -0.70 -6.65 10.64
CA GLY A 145 -1.27 -7.97 10.95
C GLY A 145 -0.35 -9.05 11.52
N ILE A 146 0.96 -8.76 11.69
CA ILE A 146 1.90 -9.71 12.28
C ILE A 146 2.06 -9.35 13.76
N ARG A 147 1.59 -10.24 14.64
CA ARG A 147 1.76 -10.11 16.09
C ARG A 147 2.32 -11.40 16.66
N GLY A 148 3.27 -11.26 17.59
CA GLY A 148 3.88 -12.40 18.28
C GLY A 148 4.93 -13.16 17.46
N ASP A 149 5.32 -14.34 17.94
CA ASP A 149 6.33 -15.20 17.33
C ASP A 149 5.74 -16.00 16.15
N THR A 150 5.75 -15.39 14.97
CA THR A 150 5.30 -16.01 13.72
C THR A 150 6.47 -16.57 12.92
N PRO A 151 6.26 -17.52 11.96
CA PRO A 151 7.31 -17.98 11.06
C PRO A 151 8.00 -16.82 10.30
N ILE A 152 7.26 -15.79 9.91
CA ILE A 152 7.81 -14.61 9.23
C ILE A 152 8.77 -13.87 10.15
N MET A 153 8.40 -13.65 11.40
CA MET A 153 9.25 -12.98 12.39
C MET A 153 10.53 -13.74 12.64
N ARG A 154 10.44 -15.07 12.81
CA ARG A 154 11.64 -15.93 12.97
C ARG A 154 12.57 -15.85 11.76
N ARG A 155 12.02 -15.84 10.54
CA ARG A 155 12.81 -15.71 9.32
C ARG A 155 13.49 -14.35 9.21
N LEU A 156 12.81 -13.25 9.58
CA LEU A 156 13.41 -11.91 9.63
C LEU A 156 14.61 -11.88 10.60
N TRP A 157 14.43 -12.41 11.81
CA TRP A 157 15.50 -12.45 12.80
C TRP A 157 16.65 -13.36 12.39
N SER A 158 16.39 -14.51 11.79
CA SER A 158 17.47 -15.42 11.32
C SER A 158 18.28 -14.79 10.18
N GLY A 159 17.63 -14.06 9.27
CA GLY A 159 18.32 -13.29 8.23
C GLY A 159 19.24 -12.24 8.84
N TYR A 160 18.73 -11.43 9.78
CA TYR A 160 19.53 -10.42 10.48
C TYR A 160 20.75 -11.00 11.20
N GLN A 161 20.59 -12.10 11.95
CA GLN A 161 21.70 -12.74 12.66
C GLN A 161 22.78 -13.27 11.71
N SER A 162 22.40 -13.73 10.52
CA SER A 162 23.38 -14.20 9.53
C SER A 162 24.24 -13.08 8.97
N VAL A 163 23.66 -11.89 8.79
CA VAL A 163 24.36 -10.68 8.31
C VAL A 163 25.28 -10.12 9.38
N ALA A 164 24.77 -9.95 10.61
CA ALA A 164 25.57 -9.48 11.75
C ALA A 164 26.82 -10.34 11.99
N THR A 165 26.68 -11.67 11.81
CA THR A 165 27.83 -12.60 11.94
C THR A 165 28.84 -12.47 10.79
N SER A 166 28.38 -12.06 9.60
CA SER A 166 29.26 -11.90 8.42
C SER A 166 30.10 -10.63 8.45
N ILE A 167 29.70 -9.62 9.24
CA ILE A 167 30.42 -8.34 9.36
C ILE A 167 31.56 -8.43 10.38
N HIS A 168 31.54 -9.42 11.26
CA HIS A 168 32.53 -9.62 12.32
C HIS A 168 33.62 -10.65 11.99
N VAL A 169 33.78 -11.05 10.72
CA VAL A 169 34.88 -11.91 10.22
C VAL A 169 35.79 -11.11 9.22
#